data_25115cbcc65e4f89f27418bd5ecb13ed
#
_entry.id   25115cbcc65e4f89f27418bd5ecb13ed
#
_cell.length_a   1.000
_cell.length_b   1.000
_cell.length_c   1.000
_cell.angle_alpha   90.00
_cell.angle_beta   90.00
_cell.angle_gamma   90.00
#
_symmetry.space_group_name_H-M   'P 1'
#
loop_
_entity.id
_entity.type
_entity.pdbx_description
1 polymer ?
#
loop_
_entity_poly.entity_id
_entity_poly.type
_entity_poly.pdbx_seq_one_letter_code
_entity_poly.pdbx_strand_id
1 'polypeptide(L)'
;VTPGTVAVLVKADGSEQIIKTTLTTENGIVVTLEDGATVKVVDNSKDFVDVPNNYWGSTYIDFATSRGLFSGTSESTFAPDTPMNRAMIVTVLAAYEGVDTTTGSTWYEAGRQWAMANGISDGTNMNQNLTREQLAVMLWRYAGSPTVAPLSGYSDLDNISDWAEMAMAWAVRNGMIAGMDGNMLNPGGQATRAQVATILMRFVELTAE
;
A
#
# COMPACT_ATOMS: atom_id res chain seq x y z
N VAL A 1 -1.78 18.85 -11.87
CA VAL A 1 -1.96 17.78 -10.88
C VAL A 1 -0.85 16.76 -11.11
N THR A 2 -0.11 16.43 -10.06
CA THR A 2 0.94 15.40 -10.04
C THR A 2 0.45 14.18 -9.28
N PRO A 3 1.10 13.02 -9.34
CA PRO A 3 0.75 11.88 -8.48
C PRO A 3 0.83 12.22 -6.99
N GLY A 4 1.70 13.17 -6.63
CA GLY A 4 1.88 13.66 -5.26
C GLY A 4 0.90 14.74 -4.81
N THR A 5 -0.04 15.16 -5.65
CA THR A 5 -1.09 16.11 -5.27
C THR A 5 -2.07 15.47 -4.28
N VAL A 6 -2.28 16.12 -3.14
CA VAL A 6 -3.14 15.64 -2.05
C VAL A 6 -4.08 16.74 -1.55
N ALA A 7 -5.22 16.33 -1.00
CA ALA A 7 -6.06 17.18 -0.17
C ALA A 7 -5.58 17.11 1.28
N VAL A 8 -5.54 18.27 1.93
CA VAL A 8 -5.16 18.41 3.33
C VAL A 8 -6.33 19.00 4.09
N LEU A 9 -6.86 18.26 5.04
CA LEU A 9 -7.90 18.76 5.96
C LEU A 9 -7.29 19.77 6.92
N VAL A 10 -7.90 20.95 7.01
CA VAL A 10 -7.55 22.00 7.98
C VAL A 10 -8.55 21.93 9.13
N LYS A 11 -8.08 21.51 10.30
CA LYS A 11 -8.92 21.38 11.50
C LYS A 11 -9.19 22.72 12.16
N ALA A 12 -10.19 22.79 13.03
CA ALA A 12 -10.60 24.01 13.72
C ALA A 12 -9.48 24.63 14.60
N ASP A 13 -8.55 23.81 15.09
CA ASP A 13 -7.38 24.22 15.85
C ASP A 13 -6.21 24.71 14.97
N GLY A 14 -6.40 24.70 13.65
CA GLY A 14 -5.39 25.06 12.66
C GLY A 14 -4.41 23.94 12.32
N SER A 15 -4.52 22.78 12.95
CA SER A 15 -3.71 21.63 12.57
C SER A 15 -4.13 21.06 11.21
N GLU A 16 -3.19 20.38 10.54
CA GLU A 16 -3.37 19.89 9.18
C GLU A 16 -3.19 18.36 9.14
N GLN A 17 -4.03 17.71 8.34
CA GLN A 17 -3.99 16.27 8.14
C GLN A 17 -4.15 15.92 6.67
N ILE A 18 -3.20 15.17 6.12
CA ILE A 18 -3.31 14.65 4.74
C ILE A 18 -4.45 13.66 4.67
N ILE A 19 -5.34 13.84 3.68
CA ILE A 19 -6.40 12.89 3.36
C ILE A 19 -5.79 11.81 2.45
N LYS A 20 -5.49 10.66 3.03
CA LYS A 20 -4.76 9.56 2.38
C LYS A 20 -5.53 8.92 1.22
N THR A 21 -6.86 9.05 1.22
CA THR A 21 -7.76 8.58 0.16
C THR A 21 -7.90 9.55 -1.01
N THR A 22 -7.14 10.64 -1.04
CA THR A 22 -7.14 11.55 -2.19
C THR A 22 -6.70 10.81 -3.45
N LEU A 23 -7.54 10.79 -4.48
CA LEU A 23 -7.19 10.27 -5.81
C LEU A 23 -6.88 11.43 -6.76
N THR A 24 -5.91 11.22 -7.64
CA THR A 24 -5.55 12.17 -8.69
C THR A 24 -6.14 11.72 -10.02
N THR A 25 -6.69 12.66 -10.77
CA THR A 25 -7.28 12.44 -12.10
C THR A 25 -6.65 13.41 -13.11
N GLU A 26 -6.92 13.23 -14.39
CA GLU A 26 -6.46 14.16 -15.42
C GLU A 26 -6.93 15.61 -15.19
N ASN A 27 -8.08 15.79 -14.55
CA ASN A 27 -8.74 17.10 -14.41
C ASN A 27 -8.68 17.65 -12.97
N GLY A 28 -8.04 16.98 -12.03
CA GLY A 28 -7.97 17.42 -10.65
C GLY A 28 -7.80 16.30 -9.65
N ILE A 29 -8.43 16.43 -8.49
CA ILE A 29 -8.44 15.41 -7.45
C ILE A 29 -9.86 14.99 -7.11
N VAL A 30 -10.01 13.77 -6.63
CA VAL A 30 -11.24 13.25 -6.01
C VAL A 30 -10.95 12.96 -4.55
N VAL A 31 -11.83 13.41 -3.68
CA VAL A 31 -11.72 13.20 -2.23
C VAL A 31 -13.13 13.19 -1.61
N THR A 32 -13.34 12.28 -0.67
CA THR A 32 -14.57 12.26 0.14
C THR A 32 -14.38 13.14 1.38
N LEU A 33 -15.31 14.02 1.62
CA LEU A 33 -15.27 15.01 2.71
C LEU A 33 -16.56 14.97 3.51
N GLU A 34 -16.45 15.28 4.80
CA GLU A 34 -17.60 15.59 5.64
C GLU A 34 -18.12 16.99 5.30
N ASP A 35 -19.44 17.20 5.51
CA ASP A 35 -20.05 18.51 5.27
C ASP A 35 -19.42 19.58 6.18
N GLY A 36 -19.11 20.73 5.57
CA GLY A 36 -18.44 21.83 6.25
C GLY A 36 -16.92 21.68 6.44
N ALA A 37 -16.30 20.63 5.92
CA ALA A 37 -14.84 20.46 5.98
C ALA A 37 -14.12 21.58 5.22
N THR A 38 -13.03 22.08 5.81
CA THR A 38 -12.11 23.00 5.14
C THR A 38 -10.89 22.23 4.65
N VAL A 39 -10.62 22.32 3.36
CA VAL A 39 -9.47 21.63 2.75
C VAL A 39 -8.63 22.58 1.90
N LYS A 40 -7.35 22.29 1.79
CA LYS A 40 -6.44 22.86 0.80
C LYS A 40 -5.88 21.74 -0.08
N VAL A 41 -5.56 22.07 -1.30
CA VAL A 41 -4.89 21.15 -2.26
C VAL A 41 -3.45 21.57 -2.36
N VAL A 42 -2.54 20.62 -2.16
CA VAL A 42 -1.10 20.87 -2.21
C VAL A 42 -0.40 19.79 -3.03
N ASP A 43 0.70 20.15 -3.66
CA ASP A 43 1.67 19.19 -4.18
C ASP A 43 2.61 18.81 -3.04
N ASN A 44 2.53 17.56 -2.59
CA ASN A 44 3.34 16.99 -1.52
C ASN A 44 4.33 15.94 -2.06
N SER A 45 4.66 16.03 -3.36
CA SER A 45 5.63 15.17 -4.02
C SER A 45 6.94 15.09 -3.25
N LYS A 46 7.56 13.91 -3.29
CA LYS A 46 8.86 13.63 -2.66
C LYS A 46 9.88 13.25 -3.73
N ASP A 47 11.03 13.88 -3.69
CA ASP A 47 12.15 13.58 -4.58
C ASP A 47 13.14 12.64 -3.90
N PHE A 48 13.41 11.50 -4.56
CA PHE A 48 14.41 10.54 -4.12
C PHE A 48 15.49 10.37 -5.20
N VAL A 49 16.75 10.48 -4.84
CA VAL A 49 17.88 10.39 -5.78
C VAL A 49 17.99 9.03 -6.46
N ASP A 50 17.47 7.99 -5.82
CA ASP A 50 17.43 6.60 -6.32
C ASP A 50 16.11 6.24 -7.04
N VAL A 51 15.22 7.23 -7.24
CA VAL A 51 13.96 7.09 -7.99
C VAL A 51 13.87 8.21 -9.05
N PRO A 52 14.64 8.12 -10.13
CA PRO A 52 14.56 9.13 -11.18
C PRO A 52 13.19 9.11 -11.89
N ASN A 53 12.79 10.21 -12.52
CA ASN A 53 11.47 10.37 -13.14
C ASN A 53 11.14 9.30 -14.20
N ASN A 54 12.15 8.69 -14.83
CA ASN A 54 11.97 7.59 -15.77
C ASN A 54 11.98 6.20 -15.11
N TYR A 55 12.10 6.10 -13.80
CA TYR A 55 11.95 4.84 -13.11
C TYR A 55 10.49 4.36 -13.22
N TRP A 56 10.28 3.08 -13.53
CA TRP A 56 8.95 2.53 -13.79
C TRP A 56 7.95 2.74 -12.65
N GLY A 57 8.44 2.76 -11.41
CA GLY A 57 7.64 2.89 -10.20
C GLY A 57 7.53 4.31 -9.65
N SER A 58 8.11 5.33 -10.32
CA SER A 58 8.18 6.71 -9.79
C SER A 58 6.82 7.29 -9.42
N THR A 59 5.83 7.14 -10.28
CA THR A 59 4.44 7.58 -10.04
C THR A 59 3.84 6.95 -8.79
N TYR A 60 4.03 5.65 -8.60
CA TYR A 60 3.46 4.91 -7.47
C TYR A 60 4.16 5.25 -6.16
N ILE A 61 5.49 5.44 -6.22
CA ILE A 61 6.29 5.85 -5.06
C ILE A 61 5.90 7.26 -4.63
N ASP A 62 5.78 8.20 -5.57
CA ASP A 62 5.33 9.56 -5.29
C ASP A 62 3.91 9.57 -4.69
N PHE A 63 2.98 8.81 -5.27
CA PHE A 63 1.63 8.65 -4.72
C PHE A 63 1.65 8.16 -3.26
N ALA A 64 2.40 7.11 -2.97
CA ALA A 64 2.42 6.49 -1.63
C ALA A 64 3.13 7.37 -0.60
N THR A 65 4.24 8.02 -0.98
CA THR A 65 5.01 8.86 -0.05
C THR A 65 4.37 10.20 0.23
N SER A 66 3.75 10.83 -0.76
CA SER A 66 3.02 12.09 -0.60
C SER A 66 1.82 11.97 0.35
N ARG A 67 1.22 10.79 0.47
CA ARG A 67 0.10 10.48 1.37
C ARG A 67 0.56 9.98 2.75
N GLY A 68 1.87 9.86 2.96
CA GLY A 68 2.41 9.31 4.21
C GLY A 68 2.10 7.82 4.40
N LEU A 69 1.79 7.08 3.34
CA LEU A 69 1.63 5.62 3.37
C LEU A 69 2.98 4.92 3.45
N PHE A 70 3.96 5.50 2.77
CA PHE A 70 5.35 5.06 2.78
C PHE A 70 6.26 6.19 3.17
N SER A 71 7.39 5.86 3.81
CA SER A 71 8.50 6.78 4.01
C SER A 71 9.71 6.35 3.20
N GLY A 72 10.58 7.28 2.85
CA GLY A 72 11.92 6.96 2.37
C GLY A 72 12.71 6.17 3.43
N THR A 73 13.80 5.55 3.03
CA THR A 73 14.80 4.98 3.94
C THR A 73 15.70 6.06 4.54
N SER A 74 15.71 7.22 3.90
CA SER A 74 16.26 8.49 4.39
C SER A 74 15.45 9.65 3.79
N GLU A 75 15.85 10.89 4.05
CA GLU A 75 15.23 12.07 3.44
C GLU A 75 15.39 12.10 1.91
N SER A 76 16.43 11.47 1.36
CA SER A 76 16.77 11.52 -0.06
C SER A 76 16.77 10.17 -0.77
N THR A 77 16.51 9.06 -0.07
CA THR A 77 16.51 7.70 -0.67
C THR A 77 15.25 6.94 -0.34
N PHE A 78 14.75 6.15 -1.28
CA PHE A 78 13.59 5.28 -1.12
C PHE A 78 13.95 3.80 -1.05
N ALA A 79 15.04 3.37 -1.68
CA ALA A 79 15.47 1.99 -1.86
C ALA A 79 14.42 1.11 -2.56
N PRO A 80 14.01 1.43 -3.82
CA PRO A 80 12.84 0.84 -4.49
C PRO A 80 12.93 -0.68 -4.68
N ASP A 81 14.13 -1.21 -4.89
CA ASP A 81 14.36 -2.63 -5.19
C ASP A 81 14.58 -3.50 -3.93
N THR A 82 14.59 -2.88 -2.75
CA THR A 82 14.72 -3.60 -1.49
C THR A 82 13.44 -4.38 -1.16
N PRO A 83 13.53 -5.67 -0.78
CA PRO A 83 12.38 -6.43 -0.33
C PRO A 83 11.72 -5.82 0.91
N MET A 84 10.39 -5.84 0.95
CA MET A 84 9.64 -5.48 2.14
C MET A 84 9.52 -6.65 3.11
N ASN A 85 9.56 -6.34 4.41
CA ASN A 85 9.25 -7.29 5.47
C ASN A 85 7.82 -7.12 6.01
N ARG A 86 7.39 -8.06 6.83
CA ARG A 86 6.03 -8.06 7.42
C ARG A 86 5.78 -6.84 8.32
N ALA A 87 6.79 -6.40 9.08
CA ALA A 87 6.67 -5.24 9.94
C ALA A 87 6.34 -3.96 9.15
N MET A 88 6.96 -3.79 7.99
CA MET A 88 6.71 -2.63 7.13
C MET A 88 5.25 -2.57 6.67
N ILE A 89 4.69 -3.70 6.18
CA ILE A 89 3.32 -3.68 5.66
C ILE A 89 2.26 -3.48 6.76
N VAL A 90 2.41 -4.12 7.92
CA VAL A 90 1.45 -3.90 9.02
C VAL A 90 1.49 -2.45 9.52
N THR A 91 2.66 -1.83 9.53
CA THR A 91 2.81 -0.41 9.90
C THR A 91 2.15 0.50 8.86
N VAL A 92 2.33 0.22 7.57
CA VAL A 92 1.71 0.98 6.47
C VAL A 92 0.18 0.89 6.55
N LEU A 93 -0.38 -0.31 6.71
CA LEU A 93 -1.83 -0.49 6.78
C LEU A 93 -2.44 0.14 8.04
N ALA A 94 -1.77 0.02 9.19
CA ALA A 94 -2.19 0.67 10.43
C ALA A 94 -2.17 2.20 10.29
N ALA A 95 -1.11 2.75 9.69
CA ALA A 95 -1.02 4.18 9.41
C ALA A 95 -2.11 4.65 8.42
N TYR A 96 -2.47 3.82 7.44
CA TYR A 96 -3.58 4.11 6.52
C TYR A 96 -4.90 4.26 7.27
N GLU A 97 -5.16 3.40 8.26
CA GLU A 97 -6.33 3.47 9.15
C GLU A 97 -6.27 4.59 10.20
N GLY A 98 -5.20 5.37 10.21
CA GLY A 98 -5.06 6.48 11.16
C GLY A 98 -4.53 6.07 12.55
N VAL A 99 -4.04 4.84 12.69
CA VAL A 99 -3.38 4.39 13.94
C VAL A 99 -2.08 5.18 14.14
N ASP A 100 -1.83 5.67 15.35
CA ASP A 100 -0.54 6.26 15.71
C ASP A 100 0.54 5.17 15.79
N THR A 101 1.32 5.06 14.73
CA THR A 101 2.39 4.07 14.59
C THR A 101 3.71 4.50 15.23
N THR A 102 3.74 5.65 15.92
CA THR A 102 4.93 6.14 16.64
C THR A 102 5.04 5.59 18.06
N THR A 103 4.01 4.86 18.51
CA THR A 103 3.91 4.30 19.86
C THR A 103 4.38 2.84 19.92
N GLY A 104 4.78 2.38 21.11
CA GLY A 104 5.16 0.98 21.36
C GLY A 104 6.65 0.78 21.65
N SER A 105 7.02 -0.49 21.90
CA SER A 105 8.40 -0.86 22.24
C SER A 105 9.35 -0.93 21.04
N THR A 106 8.78 -1.06 19.84
CA THR A 106 9.50 -1.04 18.57
C THR A 106 8.72 -0.19 17.56
N TRP A 107 9.38 0.23 16.48
CA TRP A 107 8.78 1.06 15.42
C TRP A 107 7.58 0.41 14.73
N TYR A 108 7.40 -0.92 14.82
CA TYR A 108 6.29 -1.66 14.22
C TYR A 108 5.28 -2.19 15.23
N GLU A 109 5.47 -2.01 16.53
CA GLU A 109 4.64 -2.67 17.54
C GLU A 109 3.17 -2.24 17.47
N ALA A 110 2.90 -0.95 17.29
CA ALA A 110 1.52 -0.47 17.14
C ALA A 110 0.85 -1.07 15.90
N GLY A 111 1.55 -1.11 14.76
CA GLY A 111 1.07 -1.75 13.54
C GLY A 111 0.86 -3.26 13.70
N ARG A 112 1.78 -3.94 14.39
CA ARG A 112 1.68 -5.36 14.70
C ARG A 112 0.43 -5.67 15.53
N GLN A 113 0.22 -4.94 16.64
CA GLN A 113 -0.94 -5.13 17.51
C GLN A 113 -2.26 -4.85 16.78
N TRP A 114 -2.30 -3.76 16.00
CA TRP A 114 -3.46 -3.44 15.17
C TRP A 114 -3.77 -4.56 14.16
N ALA A 115 -2.77 -5.05 13.45
CA ALA A 115 -2.95 -6.11 12.45
C ALA A 115 -3.41 -7.44 13.07
N MET A 116 -2.94 -7.76 14.28
CA MET A 116 -3.41 -8.94 15.04
C MET A 116 -4.86 -8.76 15.48
N ALA A 117 -5.21 -7.61 16.02
CA ALA A 117 -6.57 -7.31 16.49
C ALA A 117 -7.61 -7.35 15.36
N ASN A 118 -7.19 -7.03 14.13
CA ASN A 118 -8.05 -7.03 12.92
C ASN A 118 -7.91 -8.32 12.08
N GLY A 119 -7.22 -9.35 12.56
CA GLY A 119 -7.09 -10.64 11.87
C GLY A 119 -6.27 -10.59 10.57
N ILE A 120 -5.50 -9.52 10.34
CA ILE A 120 -4.69 -9.32 9.13
C ILE A 120 -3.40 -10.14 9.18
N SER A 121 -2.78 -10.21 10.36
CA SER A 121 -1.53 -10.93 10.60
C SER A 121 -1.59 -11.64 11.96
N ASP A 122 -0.84 -12.74 12.09
CA ASP A 122 -0.63 -13.44 13.37
C ASP A 122 0.41 -12.77 14.27
N GLY A 123 1.03 -11.69 13.80
CA GLY A 123 2.04 -10.93 14.53
C GLY A 123 3.40 -11.63 14.66
N THR A 124 3.63 -12.75 13.96
CA THR A 124 4.90 -13.47 13.98
C THR A 124 5.81 -13.06 12.82
N ASN A 125 7.09 -13.38 12.92
CA ASN A 125 8.07 -13.24 11.85
C ASN A 125 8.14 -11.83 11.23
N MET A 126 8.00 -10.77 12.03
CA MET A 126 7.89 -9.39 11.57
C MET A 126 9.08 -8.93 10.71
N ASN A 127 10.29 -9.46 10.96
CA ASN A 127 11.49 -9.11 10.19
C ASN A 127 11.71 -9.96 8.93
N GLN A 128 10.85 -10.95 8.66
CA GLN A 128 10.96 -11.73 7.43
C GLN A 128 10.40 -10.98 6.23
N ASN A 129 11.09 -11.13 5.09
CA ASN A 129 10.62 -10.57 3.82
C ASN A 129 9.30 -11.21 3.41
N LEU A 130 8.41 -10.39 2.87
CA LEU A 130 7.11 -10.82 2.36
C LEU A 130 7.26 -11.46 0.98
N THR A 131 6.57 -12.59 0.81
CA THR A 131 6.25 -13.08 -0.53
C THR A 131 5.04 -12.35 -1.11
N ARG A 132 4.90 -12.41 -2.43
CA ARG A 132 3.77 -11.79 -3.14
C ARG A 132 2.43 -12.38 -2.69
N GLU A 133 2.34 -13.70 -2.46
CA GLU A 133 1.13 -14.33 -1.93
C GLU A 133 0.82 -13.94 -0.48
N GLN A 134 1.84 -13.79 0.37
CA GLN A 134 1.65 -13.30 1.75
C GLN A 134 1.11 -11.87 1.77
N LEU A 135 1.64 -11.00 0.92
CA LEU A 135 1.13 -9.64 0.76
C LEU A 135 -0.34 -9.65 0.28
N ALA A 136 -0.65 -10.47 -0.72
CA ALA A 136 -2.03 -10.63 -1.20
C ALA A 136 -3.00 -11.02 -0.08
N VAL A 137 -2.60 -11.98 0.78
CA VAL A 137 -3.43 -12.43 1.92
C VAL A 137 -3.64 -11.33 2.95
N MET A 138 -2.63 -10.54 3.26
CA MET A 138 -2.77 -9.45 4.22
C MET A 138 -3.73 -8.36 3.71
N LEU A 139 -3.62 -7.97 2.45
CA LEU A 139 -4.53 -7.01 1.82
C LEU A 139 -5.96 -7.56 1.66
N TRP A 140 -6.09 -8.82 1.27
CA TRP A 140 -7.38 -9.49 1.15
C TRP A 140 -8.12 -9.57 2.49
N ARG A 141 -7.41 -9.92 3.58
CA ARG A 141 -7.96 -9.91 4.93
C ARG A 141 -8.38 -8.52 5.38
N TYR A 142 -7.55 -7.52 5.09
CA TYR A 142 -7.87 -6.13 5.36
C TYR A 142 -9.16 -5.69 4.63
N ALA A 143 -9.36 -6.15 3.38
CA ALA A 143 -10.57 -5.88 2.60
C ALA A 143 -11.79 -6.72 3.02
N GLY A 144 -11.74 -7.45 4.12
CA GLY A 144 -12.85 -8.26 4.63
C GLY A 144 -12.97 -9.65 4.01
N SER A 145 -11.92 -10.15 3.40
CA SER A 145 -11.83 -11.51 2.82
C SER A 145 -12.91 -11.82 1.77
N PRO A 146 -13.12 -10.98 0.74
CA PRO A 146 -14.16 -11.18 -0.26
C PRO A 146 -13.93 -12.46 -1.07
N THR A 147 -15.01 -13.16 -1.36
CA THR A 147 -14.97 -14.36 -2.21
C THR A 147 -14.96 -13.97 -3.68
N VAL A 148 -14.08 -14.60 -4.46
CA VAL A 148 -13.95 -14.38 -5.90
C VAL A 148 -13.81 -15.73 -6.63
N ALA A 149 -14.04 -15.73 -7.95
CA ALA A 149 -13.82 -16.93 -8.75
C ALA A 149 -12.33 -17.30 -8.84
N PRO A 150 -11.98 -18.58 -8.90
CA PRO A 150 -10.60 -19.04 -9.05
C PRO A 150 -9.87 -18.42 -10.26
N LEU A 151 -8.55 -18.39 -10.20
CA LEU A 151 -7.71 -17.96 -11.32
C LEU A 151 -7.59 -19.05 -12.37
N SER A 152 -7.32 -18.62 -13.60
CA SER A 152 -6.96 -19.48 -14.72
C SER A 152 -5.98 -18.75 -15.63
N GLY A 153 -5.27 -19.49 -16.47
CA GLY A 153 -4.43 -18.92 -17.53
C GLY A 153 -3.03 -18.50 -17.12
N TYR A 154 -2.62 -18.69 -15.87
CA TYR A 154 -1.23 -18.49 -15.44
C TYR A 154 -0.49 -19.82 -15.37
N SER A 155 0.82 -19.80 -15.67
CA SER A 155 1.63 -21.02 -15.80
C SER A 155 2.10 -21.59 -14.46
N ASP A 156 1.98 -20.83 -13.37
CA ASP A 156 2.49 -21.16 -12.03
C ASP A 156 1.39 -21.18 -10.95
N LEU A 157 0.14 -21.43 -11.34
CA LEU A 157 -0.99 -21.52 -10.39
C LEU A 157 -0.75 -22.58 -9.31
N ASP A 158 -0.15 -23.73 -9.68
CA ASP A 158 0.16 -24.83 -8.77
C ASP A 158 1.23 -24.44 -7.70
N ASN A 159 1.91 -23.32 -7.88
CA ASN A 159 2.87 -22.78 -6.91
C ASN A 159 2.23 -21.86 -5.87
N ILE A 160 0.95 -21.51 -6.03
CA ILE A 160 0.20 -20.75 -5.03
C ILE A 160 -0.14 -21.69 -3.87
N SER A 161 0.19 -21.27 -2.65
CA SER A 161 -0.20 -22.02 -1.46
C SER A 161 -1.73 -22.10 -1.31
N ASP A 162 -2.28 -23.23 -0.87
CA ASP A 162 -3.73 -23.43 -0.69
C ASP A 162 -4.38 -22.32 0.12
N TRP A 163 -3.69 -21.84 1.17
CA TRP A 163 -4.17 -20.76 2.04
C TRP A 163 -4.16 -19.38 1.36
N ALA A 164 -3.50 -19.22 0.22
CA ALA A 164 -3.37 -17.96 -0.51
C ALA A 164 -4.20 -17.91 -1.81
N GLU A 165 -4.77 -19.01 -2.26
CA GLU A 165 -5.47 -19.08 -3.56
C GLU A 165 -6.54 -18.01 -3.73
N MET A 166 -7.42 -17.87 -2.74
CA MET A 166 -8.52 -16.88 -2.78
C MET A 166 -7.98 -15.44 -2.78
N ALA A 167 -6.97 -15.18 -1.95
CA ALA A 167 -6.35 -13.88 -1.84
C ALA A 167 -5.60 -13.49 -3.12
N MET A 168 -4.87 -14.42 -3.73
CA MET A 168 -4.19 -14.22 -5.01
C MET A 168 -5.21 -13.96 -6.12
N ALA A 169 -6.30 -14.73 -6.17
CA ALA A 169 -7.38 -14.53 -7.14
C ALA A 169 -8.01 -13.14 -7.00
N TRP A 170 -8.27 -12.72 -5.77
CA TRP A 170 -8.80 -11.38 -5.48
C TRP A 170 -7.81 -10.28 -5.90
N ALA A 171 -6.55 -10.40 -5.54
CA ALA A 171 -5.53 -9.40 -5.84
C ALA A 171 -5.28 -9.23 -7.35
N VAL A 172 -5.27 -10.33 -8.09
CA VAL A 172 -5.13 -10.31 -9.56
C VAL A 172 -6.35 -9.69 -10.23
N ARG A 173 -7.57 -10.06 -9.83
CA ARG A 173 -8.81 -9.54 -10.41
C ARG A 173 -9.01 -8.05 -10.16
N ASN A 174 -8.50 -7.54 -9.05
CA ASN A 174 -8.52 -6.11 -8.74
C ASN A 174 -7.26 -5.37 -9.22
N GLY A 175 -6.44 -6.01 -10.07
CA GLY A 175 -5.27 -5.38 -10.68
C GLY A 175 -4.12 -5.06 -9.73
N MET A 176 -4.18 -5.50 -8.46
CA MET A 176 -3.11 -5.24 -7.48
C MET A 176 -1.87 -6.06 -7.76
N ILE A 177 -2.03 -7.30 -8.18
CA ILE A 177 -0.93 -8.16 -8.64
C ILE A 177 -1.12 -8.41 -10.13
N ALA A 178 -0.10 -8.08 -10.91
CA ALA A 178 -0.04 -8.36 -12.34
C ALA A 178 0.86 -9.56 -12.61
N GLY A 179 0.61 -10.23 -13.73
CA GLY A 179 1.51 -11.25 -14.26
C GLY A 179 2.87 -10.67 -14.63
N MET A 180 3.88 -11.53 -14.57
CA MET A 180 5.25 -11.27 -14.98
C MET A 180 5.54 -12.01 -16.30
N ASP A 181 6.76 -11.90 -16.80
CA ASP A 181 7.22 -12.63 -17.98
C ASP A 181 6.91 -14.13 -17.86
N GLY A 182 6.53 -14.74 -18.98
CA GLY A 182 6.11 -16.14 -19.02
C GLY A 182 4.70 -16.41 -18.46
N ASN A 183 3.89 -15.36 -18.31
CA ASN A 183 2.54 -15.44 -17.76
C ASN A 183 2.49 -16.05 -16.36
N MET A 184 3.43 -15.67 -15.50
CA MET A 184 3.58 -16.14 -14.12
C MET A 184 3.12 -15.07 -13.11
N LEU A 185 2.61 -15.51 -11.97
CA LEU A 185 2.30 -14.66 -10.81
C LEU A 185 3.45 -14.56 -9.81
N ASN A 186 4.35 -15.55 -9.82
CA ASN A 186 5.49 -15.68 -8.92
C ASN A 186 5.08 -15.53 -7.44
N PRO A 187 4.17 -16.38 -6.90
CA PRO A 187 3.59 -16.21 -5.57
C PRO A 187 4.63 -16.23 -4.46
N GLY A 188 5.67 -17.10 -4.58
CA GLY A 188 6.78 -17.19 -3.63
C GLY A 188 7.87 -16.13 -3.80
N GLY A 189 7.80 -15.31 -4.84
CA GLY A 189 8.75 -14.20 -5.07
C GLY A 189 8.59 -13.10 -4.02
N GLN A 190 9.71 -12.46 -3.66
CA GLN A 190 9.68 -11.35 -2.70
C GLN A 190 9.08 -10.09 -3.32
N ALA A 191 8.26 -9.37 -2.56
CA ALA A 191 7.72 -8.08 -2.97
C ALA A 191 8.71 -6.96 -2.62
N THR A 192 9.14 -6.20 -3.63
CA THR A 192 10.00 -5.02 -3.42
C THR A 192 9.18 -3.82 -2.96
N ARG A 193 9.85 -2.82 -2.38
CA ARG A 193 9.22 -1.57 -1.94
C ARG A 193 8.48 -0.86 -3.07
N ALA A 194 9.06 -0.81 -4.28
CA ALA A 194 8.39 -0.22 -5.46
C ALA A 194 7.14 -1.01 -5.88
N GLN A 195 7.20 -2.34 -5.86
CA GLN A 195 6.03 -3.18 -6.15
C GLN A 195 4.93 -2.98 -5.11
N VAL A 196 5.29 -2.87 -3.83
CA VAL A 196 4.31 -2.60 -2.77
C VAL A 196 3.71 -1.20 -2.91
N ALA A 197 4.49 -0.17 -3.28
CA ALA A 197 3.96 1.16 -3.57
C ALA A 197 2.90 1.13 -4.69
N THR A 198 3.16 0.35 -5.76
CA THR A 198 2.19 0.13 -6.86
C THR A 198 0.91 -0.53 -6.35
N ILE A 199 1.05 -1.57 -5.55
CA ILE A 199 -0.09 -2.31 -4.99
C ILE A 199 -0.91 -1.42 -4.05
N LEU A 200 -0.25 -0.61 -3.22
CA LEU A 200 -0.92 0.32 -2.30
C LEU A 200 -1.71 1.40 -3.05
N MET A 201 -1.16 1.99 -4.12
CA MET A 201 -1.92 2.94 -4.93
C MET A 201 -3.21 2.31 -5.44
N ARG A 202 -3.11 1.14 -6.07
CA ARG A 202 -4.28 0.40 -6.58
C ARG A 202 -5.26 0.00 -5.48
N PHE A 203 -4.73 -0.33 -4.30
CA PHE A 203 -5.56 -0.63 -3.14
C PHE A 203 -6.33 0.61 -2.65
N VAL A 204 -5.68 1.77 -2.58
CA VAL A 204 -6.35 3.03 -2.22
C VAL A 204 -7.40 3.40 -3.27
N GLU A 205 -7.10 3.24 -4.57
CA GLU A 205 -8.07 3.45 -5.65
C GLU A 205 -9.31 2.57 -5.49
N LEU A 206 -9.12 1.30 -5.12
CA LEU A 206 -10.23 0.34 -4.90
C LEU A 206 -11.07 0.68 -3.67
N THR A 207 -10.45 1.19 -2.60
CA THR A 207 -11.13 1.39 -1.30
C THR A 207 -11.63 2.81 -1.08
N ALA A 208 -11.25 3.76 -1.93
CA ALA A 208 -11.67 5.16 -1.85
C ALA A 208 -13.04 5.44 -2.52
N GLU A 209 -13.59 4.44 -3.26
CA GLU A 209 -14.93 4.48 -3.84
C GLU A 209 -16.00 4.21 -2.76
#